data_4340dce76b4ad4f0882e22fc71bdc9b5
#
_entry.id   4340dce76b4ad4f0882e22fc71bdc9b5
#
_cell.length_a   1.000
_cell.length_b   1.000
_cell.length_c   1.000
_cell.angle_alpha   90.00
_cell.angle_beta   90.00
_cell.angle_gamma   90.00
#
_symmetry.space_group_name_H-M   'P 1'
#
loop_
_entity.id
_entity.type
_entity.pdbx_description
1 polymer ?
#
loop_
_entity_poly.entity_id
_entity_poly.type
_entity_poly.pdbx_seq_one_letter_code
_entity_poly.pdbx_strand_id
1 'polypeptide(L)'
;NYHADQVDLNVKAAVAINAKDGSTIYAKNANQSLPIASMTKLLTVYLTLQAIKEKKISWDTTVTPTQEIVDLGSNPDYASVPLRLGQKYTVRELYYAALIKSANNAARLLAIAVSGSETNFLNQMSQQARKWKLNNAKFVTVDGLPDKKKNFLGMTTTVENKMSANDMAIIARKLITNYPEILNTTKLARAYFQNTLMINNNKMLNGLSYYDSIFPVDGLKTGTTDGAGSCFTCTVNKNGKRVITVILGAENDNERFVETKKLLSYCFN
;
A
#
# COMPACT_ATOMS: atom_id res chain seq x y z
N ASN A 1 15.39 -11.08 19.77
CA ASN A 1 16.52 -10.16 19.80
C ASN A 1 16.90 -9.75 18.39
N TYR A 2 16.96 -8.43 18.13
CA TYR A 2 17.45 -7.91 16.86
C TYR A 2 18.77 -7.16 17.07
N HIS A 3 19.59 -7.15 16.02
CA HIS A 3 20.87 -6.47 16.02
C HIS A 3 20.90 -5.54 14.80
N ALA A 4 20.44 -4.28 14.98
CA ALA A 4 20.33 -3.30 13.91
C ALA A 4 21.69 -2.94 13.28
N ASP A 5 22.78 -3.14 14.01
CA ASP A 5 24.15 -2.93 13.53
C ASP A 5 24.68 -4.04 12.62
N GLN A 6 23.98 -5.18 12.51
CA GLN A 6 24.39 -6.31 11.67
C GLN A 6 23.97 -6.15 10.20
N VAL A 7 23.05 -5.24 9.91
CA VAL A 7 22.66 -4.90 8.56
C VAL A 7 22.48 -3.39 8.43
N ASP A 8 23.15 -2.82 7.44
CA ASP A 8 23.05 -1.39 7.16
C ASP A 8 22.18 -1.19 5.91
N LEU A 9 21.06 -0.53 6.10
CA LEU A 9 20.09 -0.24 5.03
C LEU A 9 20.16 1.24 4.66
N ASN A 10 20.30 1.51 3.37
CA ASN A 10 20.27 2.87 2.84
C ASN A 10 18.83 3.34 2.62
N VAL A 11 18.11 3.55 3.72
CA VAL A 11 16.71 3.97 3.75
C VAL A 11 16.49 4.91 4.92
N LYS A 12 15.39 5.68 4.89
CA LYS A 12 15.05 6.57 5.99
C LYS A 12 14.56 5.84 7.23
N ALA A 13 13.77 4.80 7.02
CA ALA A 13 13.25 3.95 8.10
C ALA A 13 12.96 2.56 7.58
N ALA A 14 13.00 1.57 8.47
CA ALA A 14 12.66 0.20 8.13
C ALA A 14 12.25 -0.59 9.36
N VAL A 15 11.44 -1.62 9.15
CA VAL A 15 11.11 -2.60 10.18
C VAL A 15 10.93 -3.97 9.52
N ALA A 16 11.29 -5.01 10.26
CA ALA A 16 10.93 -6.39 9.92
C ALA A 16 10.29 -7.02 11.15
N ILE A 17 9.18 -7.69 10.95
CA ILE A 17 8.45 -8.39 12.01
C ILE A 17 8.15 -9.83 11.63
N ASN A 18 8.00 -10.68 12.65
CA ASN A 18 7.41 -12.00 12.51
C ASN A 18 5.89 -11.82 12.41
N ALA A 19 5.29 -12.28 11.30
CA ALA A 19 3.87 -12.07 11.06
C ALA A 19 2.98 -12.85 12.05
N LYS A 20 3.48 -13.96 12.61
CA LYS A 20 2.71 -14.80 13.50
C LYS A 20 2.40 -14.11 14.83
N ASP A 21 3.40 -13.51 15.45
CA ASP A 21 3.27 -12.91 16.80
C ASP A 21 3.50 -11.38 16.80
N GLY A 22 3.92 -10.79 15.69
CA GLY A 22 4.21 -9.37 15.59
C GLY A 22 5.54 -8.94 16.17
N SER A 23 6.38 -9.89 16.62
CA SER A 23 7.67 -9.55 17.23
C SER A 23 8.62 -8.90 16.23
N THR A 24 9.42 -7.94 16.72
CA THR A 24 10.38 -7.19 15.91
C THR A 24 11.64 -8.01 15.66
N ILE A 25 12.03 -8.15 14.39
CA ILE A 25 13.28 -8.78 13.99
C ILE A 25 14.35 -7.72 13.73
N TYR A 26 13.96 -6.58 13.14
CA TYR A 26 14.84 -5.47 12.83
C TYR A 26 14.06 -4.16 12.90
N ALA A 27 14.70 -3.09 13.37
CA ALA A 27 14.10 -1.76 13.39
C ALA A 27 15.15 -0.68 13.13
N LYS A 28 14.82 0.26 12.26
CA LYS A 28 15.60 1.47 12.00
C LYS A 28 14.62 2.65 11.88
N ASN A 29 14.71 3.61 12.81
CA ASN A 29 13.80 4.76 12.85
C ASN A 29 12.33 4.36 12.74
N ALA A 30 11.96 3.22 13.30
CA ALA A 30 10.69 2.55 13.03
C ALA A 30 9.47 3.29 13.58
N ASN A 31 9.66 4.26 14.49
CA ASN A 31 8.58 5.10 15.03
C ASN A 31 8.52 6.50 14.41
N GLN A 32 9.41 6.81 13.47
CA GLN A 32 9.42 8.11 12.80
C GLN A 32 8.27 8.19 11.79
N SER A 33 7.45 9.25 11.91
CA SER A 33 6.37 9.52 10.95
C SER A 33 6.95 10.05 9.65
N LEU A 34 6.75 9.32 8.57
CA LEU A 34 7.26 9.64 7.24
C LEU A 34 6.17 9.45 6.19
N PRO A 35 6.26 10.13 5.04
CA PRO A 35 5.33 9.89 3.94
C PRO A 35 5.37 8.44 3.47
N ILE A 36 4.21 7.87 3.18
CA ILE A 36 4.07 6.45 2.81
C ILE A 36 3.54 6.23 1.39
N ALA A 37 3.15 7.29 0.70
CA ALA A 37 2.66 7.20 -0.68
C ALA A 37 1.54 6.15 -0.84
N SER A 38 1.60 5.36 -1.91
CA SER A 38 0.57 4.38 -2.27
C SER A 38 0.49 3.18 -1.34
N MET A 39 1.37 3.04 -0.36
CA MET A 39 1.18 2.03 0.69
C MET A 39 -0.08 2.32 1.51
N THR A 40 -0.58 3.55 1.49
CA THR A 40 -1.92 3.94 1.98
C THR A 40 -3.01 2.97 1.50
N LYS A 41 -2.92 2.48 0.28
CA LYS A 41 -3.93 1.61 -0.33
C LYS A 41 -4.10 0.28 0.41
N LEU A 42 -3.12 -0.13 1.23
CA LEU A 42 -3.29 -1.31 2.09
C LEU A 42 -4.40 -1.09 3.13
N LEU A 43 -4.49 0.11 3.70
CA LEU A 43 -5.62 0.42 4.60
C LEU A 43 -6.92 0.60 3.83
N THR A 44 -6.88 1.22 2.67
CA THR A 44 -8.05 1.37 1.79
C THR A 44 -8.65 0.00 1.45
N VAL A 45 -7.80 -0.95 1.10
CA VAL A 45 -8.19 -2.32 0.79
C VAL A 45 -8.67 -3.06 2.04
N TYR A 46 -8.02 -2.86 3.19
CA TYR A 46 -8.48 -3.47 4.44
C TYR A 46 -9.92 -3.08 4.75
N LEU A 47 -10.24 -1.80 4.66
CA LEU A 47 -11.60 -1.30 4.94
C LEU A 47 -12.61 -1.79 3.90
N THR A 48 -12.18 -1.98 2.66
CA THR A 48 -13.00 -2.59 1.61
C THR A 48 -13.33 -4.05 1.95
N LEU A 49 -12.33 -4.83 2.32
CA LEU A 49 -12.50 -6.23 2.72
C LEU A 49 -13.38 -6.37 3.96
N GLN A 50 -13.21 -5.46 4.93
CA GLN A 50 -14.04 -5.42 6.12
C GLN A 50 -15.51 -5.15 5.77
N ALA A 51 -15.78 -4.21 4.87
CA ALA A 51 -17.13 -3.88 4.43
C ALA A 51 -17.79 -5.07 3.69
N ILE A 52 -17.01 -5.83 2.91
CA ILE A 52 -17.50 -7.04 2.25
C ILE A 52 -17.83 -8.11 3.28
N LYS A 53 -16.94 -8.35 4.25
CA LYS A 53 -17.15 -9.33 5.31
C LYS A 53 -18.38 -9.01 6.15
N GLU A 54 -18.60 -7.73 6.42
CA GLU A 54 -19.77 -7.25 7.16
C GLU A 54 -21.04 -7.17 6.31
N LYS A 55 -20.97 -7.55 5.04
CA LYS A 55 -22.07 -7.56 4.07
C LYS A 55 -22.68 -6.18 3.81
N LYS A 56 -21.92 -5.13 4.01
CA LYS A 56 -22.30 -3.75 3.64
C LYS A 56 -22.22 -3.52 2.14
N ILE A 57 -21.24 -4.17 1.50
CA ILE A 57 -21.06 -4.24 0.06
C ILE A 57 -20.69 -5.69 -0.31
N SER A 58 -20.65 -5.98 -1.60
CA SER A 58 -20.17 -7.27 -2.11
C SER A 58 -19.09 -7.05 -3.17
N TRP A 59 -18.45 -8.12 -3.60
CA TRP A 59 -17.50 -8.08 -4.71
C TRP A 59 -18.13 -7.55 -6.01
N ASP A 60 -19.44 -7.78 -6.18
CA ASP A 60 -20.19 -7.41 -7.39
C ASP A 60 -20.89 -6.05 -7.25
N THR A 61 -20.79 -5.39 -6.10
CA THR A 61 -21.26 -4.01 -5.92
C THR A 61 -20.56 -3.13 -6.95
N THR A 62 -21.33 -2.27 -7.62
CA THR A 62 -20.82 -1.37 -8.67
C THR A 62 -20.79 0.07 -8.19
N VAL A 63 -19.89 0.84 -8.77
CA VAL A 63 -19.77 2.27 -8.54
C VAL A 63 -19.47 2.96 -9.87
N THR A 64 -20.05 4.15 -10.06
CA THR A 64 -19.87 4.96 -11.27
C THR A 64 -18.91 6.10 -10.96
N PRO A 65 -17.85 6.32 -11.77
CA PRO A 65 -16.88 7.38 -11.51
C PRO A 65 -17.48 8.76 -11.75
N THR A 66 -17.02 9.74 -10.96
CA THR A 66 -17.24 11.15 -11.21
C THR A 66 -16.28 11.64 -12.29
N GLN A 67 -16.54 12.82 -12.86
CA GLN A 67 -15.63 13.43 -13.83
C GLN A 67 -14.23 13.62 -13.26
N GLU A 68 -14.11 14.05 -12.01
CA GLU A 68 -12.83 14.24 -11.33
C GLU A 68 -12.01 12.96 -11.29
N ILE A 69 -12.65 11.83 -10.98
CA ILE A 69 -11.98 10.52 -10.91
C ILE A 69 -11.58 10.03 -12.31
N VAL A 70 -12.42 10.25 -13.31
CA VAL A 70 -12.07 9.94 -14.70
C VAL A 70 -10.85 10.77 -15.15
N ASP A 71 -10.82 12.06 -14.80
CA ASP A 71 -9.75 12.97 -15.17
C ASP A 71 -8.40 12.61 -14.56
N LEU A 72 -8.37 11.91 -13.43
CA LEU A 72 -7.12 11.38 -12.89
C LEU A 72 -6.40 10.46 -13.89
N GLY A 73 -7.14 9.74 -14.70
CA GLY A 73 -6.58 8.83 -15.69
C GLY A 73 -5.87 9.52 -16.84
N SER A 74 -6.09 10.82 -17.03
CA SER A 74 -5.41 11.60 -18.10
C SER A 74 -4.06 12.18 -17.66
N ASN A 75 -3.73 12.11 -16.36
CA ASN A 75 -2.43 12.58 -15.87
C ASN A 75 -1.42 11.42 -15.89
N PRO A 76 -0.38 11.49 -16.77
CA PRO A 76 0.58 10.39 -16.90
C PRO A 76 1.47 10.19 -15.67
N ASP A 77 1.53 11.19 -14.76
CA ASP A 77 2.33 11.09 -13.53
C ASP A 77 1.65 10.23 -12.47
N TYR A 78 0.35 9.94 -12.63
CA TYR A 78 -0.42 9.17 -11.66
C TYR A 78 -0.77 7.79 -12.19
N ALA A 79 -0.52 6.76 -11.39
CA ALA A 79 -0.98 5.41 -11.71
C ALA A 79 -2.51 5.38 -11.74
N SER A 80 -3.07 4.80 -12.80
CA SER A 80 -4.51 4.74 -13.03
C SER A 80 -4.87 3.58 -13.95
N VAL A 81 -6.15 3.27 -14.01
CA VAL A 81 -6.74 2.39 -15.02
C VAL A 81 -7.75 3.18 -15.84
N PRO A 82 -8.04 2.77 -17.10
CA PRO A 82 -9.02 3.49 -17.90
C PRO A 82 -10.42 3.42 -17.30
N LEU A 83 -10.99 4.58 -16.97
CA LEU A 83 -12.37 4.69 -16.49
C LEU A 83 -13.14 5.63 -17.43
N ARG A 84 -14.42 5.32 -17.63
CA ARG A 84 -15.33 6.12 -18.49
C ARG A 84 -16.51 6.64 -17.68
N LEU A 85 -16.91 7.88 -17.95
CA LEU A 85 -18.16 8.43 -17.42
C LEU A 85 -19.34 7.55 -17.82
N GLY A 86 -20.28 7.36 -16.88
CA GLY A 86 -21.48 6.59 -17.12
C GLY A 86 -21.31 5.08 -17.06
N GLN A 87 -20.09 4.57 -17.03
CA GLN A 87 -19.83 3.13 -16.90
C GLN A 87 -19.76 2.75 -15.42
N LYS A 88 -20.31 1.58 -15.09
CA LYS A 88 -20.25 0.99 -13.75
C LYS A 88 -19.06 0.05 -13.65
N TYR A 89 -18.38 0.10 -12.51
CA TYR A 89 -17.23 -0.77 -12.22
C TYR A 89 -17.48 -1.53 -10.94
N THR A 90 -17.10 -2.82 -10.91
CA THR A 90 -17.28 -3.66 -9.72
C THR A 90 -16.19 -3.40 -8.68
N VAL A 91 -16.53 -3.60 -7.43
CA VAL A 91 -15.55 -3.56 -6.32
C VAL A 91 -14.41 -4.54 -6.60
N ARG A 92 -14.70 -5.73 -7.13
CA ARG A 92 -13.70 -6.75 -7.48
C ARG A 92 -12.63 -6.22 -8.44
N GLU A 93 -13.05 -5.64 -9.58
CA GLU A 93 -12.06 -5.14 -10.56
C GLU A 93 -11.29 -3.92 -10.05
N LEU A 94 -11.92 -3.05 -9.24
CA LEU A 94 -11.26 -1.91 -8.64
C LEU A 94 -10.23 -2.34 -7.57
N TYR A 95 -10.54 -3.38 -6.80
CA TYR A 95 -9.64 -3.98 -5.82
C TYR A 95 -8.35 -4.50 -6.49
N TYR A 96 -8.48 -5.24 -7.59
CA TYR A 96 -7.33 -5.71 -8.37
C TYR A 96 -6.51 -4.55 -8.90
N ALA A 97 -7.17 -3.53 -9.45
CA ALA A 97 -6.49 -2.37 -10.01
C ALA A 97 -5.73 -1.57 -8.94
N ALA A 98 -6.31 -1.38 -7.77
CA ALA A 98 -5.66 -0.68 -6.65
C ALA A 98 -4.42 -1.42 -6.16
N LEU A 99 -4.47 -2.75 -6.06
CA LEU A 99 -3.35 -3.55 -5.55
C LEU A 99 -2.26 -3.78 -6.58
N ILE A 100 -2.60 -4.13 -7.81
CA ILE A 100 -1.63 -4.55 -8.83
C ILE A 100 -1.05 -3.34 -9.56
N LYS A 101 -1.90 -2.46 -10.06
CA LYS A 101 -1.47 -1.27 -10.81
C LYS A 101 -1.18 -0.08 -9.90
N SER A 102 -1.58 -0.15 -8.63
CA SER A 102 -1.60 1.01 -7.73
C SER A 102 -2.50 2.14 -8.25
N ALA A 103 -3.59 1.78 -8.92
CA ALA A 103 -4.47 2.74 -9.59
C ALA A 103 -5.15 3.67 -8.58
N ASN A 104 -4.82 4.96 -8.64
CA ASN A 104 -5.34 5.98 -7.73
C ASN A 104 -6.84 6.17 -7.93
N ASN A 105 -7.29 6.21 -9.19
CA ASN A 105 -8.72 6.36 -9.49
C ASN A 105 -9.54 5.15 -9.00
N ALA A 106 -8.99 3.94 -9.06
CA ALA A 106 -9.65 2.76 -8.52
C ALA A 106 -9.77 2.83 -6.99
N ALA A 107 -8.72 3.26 -6.30
CA ALA A 107 -8.75 3.43 -4.84
C ALA A 107 -9.81 4.46 -4.40
N ARG A 108 -9.93 5.57 -5.13
CA ARG A 108 -10.96 6.58 -4.85
C ARG A 108 -12.38 6.03 -5.02
N LEU A 109 -12.60 5.24 -6.07
CA LEU A 109 -13.91 4.59 -6.26
C LEU A 109 -14.21 3.55 -5.19
N LEU A 110 -13.21 2.81 -4.73
CA LEU A 110 -13.39 1.89 -3.59
C LEU A 110 -13.84 2.66 -2.34
N ALA A 111 -13.22 3.80 -2.06
CA ALA A 111 -13.60 4.65 -0.93
C ALA A 111 -15.06 5.09 -1.02
N ILE A 112 -15.51 5.48 -2.20
CA ILE A 112 -16.89 5.88 -2.44
C ILE A 112 -17.84 4.68 -2.27
N ALA A 113 -17.48 3.51 -2.80
CA ALA A 113 -18.28 2.30 -2.66
C ALA A 113 -18.47 1.91 -1.18
N VAL A 114 -17.42 2.04 -0.37
CA VAL A 114 -17.45 1.65 1.05
C VAL A 114 -18.17 2.67 1.92
N SER A 115 -17.93 3.96 1.71
CA SER A 115 -18.32 5.02 2.66
C SER A 115 -19.21 6.10 2.06
N GLY A 116 -19.55 6.01 0.78
CA GLY A 116 -20.40 6.98 0.08
C GLY A 116 -19.66 8.22 -0.42
N SER A 117 -18.53 8.59 0.19
CA SER A 117 -17.68 9.72 -0.22
C SER A 117 -16.24 9.49 0.23
N GLU A 118 -15.30 10.18 -0.41
CA GLU A 118 -13.89 10.15 0.01
C GLU A 118 -13.71 10.77 1.40
N THR A 119 -14.45 11.83 1.71
CA THR A 119 -14.38 12.49 3.02
C THR A 119 -14.81 11.54 4.13
N ASN A 120 -15.93 10.83 3.96
CA ASN A 120 -16.37 9.82 4.92
C ASN A 120 -15.36 8.70 5.08
N PHE A 121 -14.76 8.29 3.98
CA PHE A 121 -13.75 7.22 4.01
C PHE A 121 -12.48 7.67 4.75
N LEU A 122 -12.01 8.90 4.53
CA LEU A 122 -10.88 9.47 5.28
C LEU A 122 -11.15 9.47 6.79
N ASN A 123 -12.37 9.83 7.20
CA ASN A 123 -12.77 9.75 8.60
C ASN A 123 -12.69 8.32 9.13
N GLN A 124 -13.13 7.36 8.32
CA GLN A 124 -13.07 5.94 8.68
C GLN A 124 -11.63 5.44 8.79
N MET A 125 -10.72 5.87 7.90
CA MET A 125 -9.30 5.57 7.98
C MET A 125 -8.71 6.09 9.29
N SER A 126 -9.02 7.34 9.64
CA SER A 126 -8.53 7.96 10.88
C SER A 126 -9.08 7.28 12.13
N GLN A 127 -10.35 6.89 12.12
CA GLN A 127 -10.96 6.12 13.20
C GLN A 127 -10.29 4.76 13.38
N GLN A 128 -10.00 4.06 12.28
CA GLN A 128 -9.33 2.77 12.33
C GLN A 128 -7.91 2.91 12.88
N ALA A 129 -7.18 3.95 12.48
CA ALA A 129 -5.86 4.23 13.01
C ALA A 129 -5.90 4.45 14.53
N ARG A 130 -6.85 5.22 15.02
CA ARG A 130 -7.03 5.43 16.46
C ARG A 130 -7.36 4.12 17.18
N LYS A 131 -8.25 3.32 16.63
CA LYS A 131 -8.65 2.03 17.20
C LYS A 131 -7.46 1.08 17.34
N TRP A 132 -6.56 1.08 16.36
CA TRP A 132 -5.35 0.26 16.40
C TRP A 132 -4.16 0.95 17.06
N LYS A 133 -4.36 2.16 17.62
CA LYS A 133 -3.32 2.94 18.30
C LYS A 133 -2.13 3.26 17.38
N LEU A 134 -2.40 3.55 16.12
CA LEU A 134 -1.37 3.98 15.16
C LEU A 134 -1.09 5.47 15.37
N ASN A 135 -0.31 5.78 16.40
CA ASN A 135 -0.16 7.16 16.90
C ASN A 135 0.66 8.06 15.96
N ASN A 136 1.39 7.46 15.01
CA ASN A 136 2.23 8.21 14.07
C ASN A 136 1.59 8.27 12.67
N ALA A 137 0.31 7.90 12.53
CA ALA A 137 -0.41 7.89 11.27
C ALA A 137 -1.25 9.16 11.08
N LYS A 138 -1.21 9.72 9.86
CA LYS A 138 -2.05 10.85 9.46
C LYS A 138 -2.44 10.67 7.99
N PHE A 139 -3.75 10.78 7.72
CA PHE A 139 -4.30 10.60 6.38
C PHE A 139 -4.92 11.89 5.86
N VAL A 140 -4.55 12.29 4.64
CA VAL A 140 -5.10 13.45 3.93
C VAL A 140 -5.75 13.04 2.60
N THR A 141 -5.39 11.89 2.04
CA THR A 141 -6.00 11.32 0.84
C THR A 141 -6.25 9.82 1.02
N VAL A 142 -7.20 9.28 0.24
CA VAL A 142 -7.57 7.86 0.32
C VAL A 142 -6.65 6.96 -0.53
N ASP A 143 -5.87 7.55 -1.44
CA ASP A 143 -5.04 6.84 -2.40
C ASP A 143 -3.53 6.98 -2.13
N GLY A 144 -3.14 7.91 -1.27
CA GLY A 144 -1.73 8.21 -0.96
C GLY A 144 -1.12 9.30 -1.82
N LEU A 145 -1.86 9.88 -2.76
CA LEU A 145 -1.37 11.03 -3.52
C LEU A 145 -1.18 12.24 -2.60
N PRO A 146 -0.18 13.09 -2.88
CA PRO A 146 -0.05 14.35 -2.16
C PRO A 146 -1.25 15.27 -2.40
N ASP A 147 -1.62 16.03 -1.36
CA ASP A 147 -2.61 17.09 -1.45
C ASP A 147 -1.91 18.44 -1.46
N LYS A 148 -2.09 19.19 -2.54
CA LYS A 148 -1.48 20.51 -2.71
C LYS A 148 -2.49 21.59 -2.34
N LYS A 149 -2.16 22.42 -1.35
CA LYS A 149 -3.02 23.50 -0.87
C LYS A 149 -2.33 24.84 -1.04
N LYS A 150 -3.09 25.84 -1.53
CA LYS A 150 -2.62 27.23 -1.56
C LYS A 150 -3.11 27.96 -0.32
N ASN A 151 -2.19 28.69 0.35
CA ASN A 151 -2.57 29.59 1.44
C ASN A 151 -3.06 30.94 0.89
N PHE A 152 -3.45 31.85 1.79
CA PHE A 152 -3.96 33.18 1.39
C PHE A 152 -2.91 34.06 0.69
N LEU A 153 -1.61 33.76 0.83
CA LEU A 153 -0.52 34.46 0.12
C LEU A 153 -0.24 33.83 -1.26
N GLY A 154 -1.01 32.83 -1.70
CA GLY A 154 -0.79 32.14 -2.96
C GLY A 154 0.34 31.11 -2.93
N MET A 155 0.95 30.85 -1.78
CA MET A 155 2.00 29.85 -1.64
C MET A 155 1.38 28.44 -1.58
N THR A 156 2.00 27.50 -2.31
CA THR A 156 1.56 26.11 -2.33
C THR A 156 2.28 25.34 -1.22
N THR A 157 1.49 24.68 -0.36
CA THR A 157 2.00 23.66 0.58
C THR A 157 1.54 22.30 0.13
N THR A 158 2.43 21.31 0.24
CA THR A 158 2.13 19.92 -0.08
C THR A 158 2.06 19.13 1.21
N VAL A 159 0.95 18.45 1.44
CA VAL A 159 0.76 17.52 2.55
C VAL A 159 0.54 16.12 2.00
N GLU A 160 1.04 15.12 2.71
CA GLU A 160 0.93 13.72 2.31
C GLU A 160 0.53 12.87 3.50
N ASN A 161 -0.01 11.68 3.19
CA ASN A 161 -0.22 10.67 4.20
C ASN A 161 1.10 10.27 4.81
N LYS A 162 1.14 10.21 6.13
CA LYS A 162 2.33 9.84 6.90
C LYS A 162 2.02 8.71 7.86
N MET A 163 3.03 7.87 8.09
CA MET A 163 2.95 6.76 9.02
C MET A 163 4.35 6.34 9.41
N SER A 164 4.52 5.74 10.57
CA SER A 164 5.79 5.09 10.90
C SER A 164 5.88 3.71 10.24
N ALA A 165 7.10 3.20 10.11
CA ALA A 165 7.31 1.84 9.62
C ALA A 165 6.61 0.81 10.51
N ASN A 166 6.64 1.00 11.83
CA ASN A 166 5.93 0.14 12.78
C ASN A 166 4.41 0.15 12.54
N ASP A 167 3.82 1.32 12.34
CA ASP A 167 2.38 1.43 12.09
C ASP A 167 1.99 0.73 10.79
N MET A 168 2.82 0.88 9.75
CA MET A 168 2.58 0.20 8.46
C MET A 168 2.66 -1.32 8.61
N ALA A 169 3.62 -1.81 9.38
CA ALA A 169 3.76 -3.25 9.67
C ALA A 169 2.54 -3.79 10.42
N ILE A 170 1.95 -3.00 11.32
CA ILE A 170 0.71 -3.38 12.03
C ILE A 170 -0.44 -3.54 11.03
N ILE A 171 -0.62 -2.59 10.12
CA ILE A 171 -1.66 -2.67 9.08
C ILE A 171 -1.45 -3.92 8.22
N ALA A 172 -0.23 -4.15 7.76
CA ALA A 172 0.11 -5.32 6.93
C ALA A 172 -0.18 -6.64 7.66
N ARG A 173 0.19 -6.72 8.93
CA ARG A 173 -0.08 -7.92 9.74
C ARG A 173 -1.57 -8.14 9.96
N LYS A 174 -2.33 -7.10 10.27
CA LYS A 174 -3.80 -7.16 10.40
C LYS A 174 -4.45 -7.64 9.10
N LEU A 175 -3.97 -7.12 7.99
CA LEU A 175 -4.47 -7.46 6.66
C LEU A 175 -4.25 -8.95 6.35
N ILE A 176 -3.06 -9.45 6.54
CA ILE A 176 -2.70 -10.85 6.29
C ILE A 176 -3.40 -11.79 7.26
N THR A 177 -3.52 -11.40 8.52
CA THR A 177 -4.16 -12.22 9.55
C THR A 177 -5.67 -12.31 9.35
N ASN A 178 -6.33 -11.19 9.09
CA ASN A 178 -7.79 -11.13 8.99
C ASN A 178 -8.30 -11.46 7.59
N TYR A 179 -7.51 -11.18 6.55
CA TYR A 179 -7.88 -11.38 5.14
C TYR A 179 -6.72 -12.00 4.37
N PRO A 180 -6.32 -13.25 4.70
CA PRO A 180 -5.15 -13.88 4.06
C PRO A 180 -5.32 -14.05 2.54
N GLU A 181 -6.55 -14.04 2.04
CA GLU A 181 -6.87 -14.08 0.61
C GLU A 181 -6.31 -12.89 -0.18
N ILE A 182 -5.90 -11.80 0.47
CA ILE A 182 -5.25 -10.69 -0.23
C ILE A 182 -4.01 -11.17 -0.97
N LEU A 183 -3.31 -12.16 -0.43
CA LEU A 183 -2.10 -12.69 -1.04
C LEU A 183 -2.36 -13.36 -2.39
N ASN A 184 -3.59 -13.86 -2.61
CA ASN A 184 -3.98 -14.42 -3.91
C ASN A 184 -3.95 -13.35 -5.03
N THR A 185 -4.11 -12.08 -4.67
CA THR A 185 -4.04 -10.95 -5.60
C THR A 185 -2.66 -10.34 -5.64
N THR A 186 -2.06 -10.06 -4.47
CA THR A 186 -0.77 -9.35 -4.40
C THR A 186 0.39 -10.16 -4.95
N LYS A 187 0.28 -11.50 -5.01
CA LYS A 187 1.30 -12.37 -5.61
C LYS A 187 1.32 -12.34 -7.13
N LEU A 188 0.28 -11.78 -7.77
CA LEU A 188 0.15 -11.81 -9.22
C LEU A 188 1.08 -10.76 -9.86
N ALA A 189 1.99 -11.22 -10.70
CA ALA A 189 2.86 -10.33 -11.47
C ALA A 189 2.07 -9.54 -12.51
N ARG A 190 1.00 -10.14 -13.04
CA ARG A 190 0.17 -9.56 -14.09
C ARG A 190 -1.29 -9.92 -13.87
N ALA A 191 -2.17 -9.00 -14.27
CA ALA A 191 -3.62 -9.22 -14.32
C ALA A 191 -4.22 -8.27 -15.35
N TYR A 192 -5.50 -8.45 -15.67
CA TYR A 192 -6.21 -7.58 -16.60
C TYR A 192 -7.26 -6.76 -15.84
N PHE A 193 -7.31 -5.47 -16.15
CA PHE A 193 -8.47 -4.63 -15.85
C PHE A 193 -9.26 -4.48 -17.15
N GLN A 194 -10.37 -5.23 -17.25
CA GLN A 194 -11.10 -5.39 -18.52
C GLN A 194 -10.12 -5.83 -19.62
N ASN A 195 -9.87 -5.04 -20.65
CA ASN A 195 -8.94 -5.36 -21.74
C ASN A 195 -7.54 -4.78 -21.53
N THR A 196 -7.29 -4.11 -20.42
CA THR A 196 -6.01 -3.45 -20.14
C THR A 196 -5.11 -4.34 -19.30
N LEU A 197 -3.92 -4.65 -19.79
CA LEU A 197 -2.92 -5.39 -19.02
C LEU A 197 -2.36 -4.51 -17.91
N MET A 198 -2.35 -5.06 -16.70
CA MET A 198 -1.70 -4.46 -15.54
C MET A 198 -0.47 -5.30 -15.18
N ILE A 199 0.66 -4.62 -14.94
CA ILE A 199 1.87 -5.25 -14.43
C ILE A 199 2.09 -4.76 -13.01
N ASN A 200 2.32 -5.69 -12.07
CA ASN A 200 2.52 -5.35 -10.67
C ASN A 200 3.79 -4.52 -10.49
N ASN A 201 3.72 -3.49 -9.67
CA ASN A 201 4.87 -2.65 -9.34
C ASN A 201 5.84 -3.35 -8.39
N ASN A 202 5.45 -4.45 -7.76
CA ASN A 202 6.31 -5.29 -6.92
C ASN A 202 7.17 -6.19 -7.81
N LYS A 203 8.34 -5.71 -8.15
CA LYS A 203 9.26 -6.43 -9.06
C LYS A 203 9.95 -7.63 -8.43
N MET A 204 9.76 -7.87 -7.12
CA MET A 204 10.27 -9.07 -6.45
C MET A 204 9.38 -10.29 -6.66
N LEU A 205 8.22 -10.13 -7.31
CA LEU A 205 7.35 -11.26 -7.62
C LEU A 205 7.92 -12.15 -8.72
N ASN A 206 7.57 -13.43 -8.67
CA ASN A 206 7.95 -14.39 -9.70
C ASN A 206 7.48 -13.91 -11.08
N GLY A 207 8.40 -13.88 -12.04
CA GLY A 207 8.18 -13.39 -13.40
C GLY A 207 8.56 -11.94 -13.61
N LEU A 208 9.10 -11.25 -12.60
CA LEU A 208 9.55 -9.86 -12.68
C LEU A 208 11.04 -9.73 -12.34
N SER A 209 11.62 -8.55 -12.57
CA SER A 209 13.06 -8.36 -12.70
C SER A 209 13.88 -8.53 -11.42
N TYR A 210 13.26 -8.41 -10.24
CA TYR A 210 13.95 -8.55 -8.95
C TYR A 210 13.58 -9.84 -8.21
N TYR A 211 12.92 -10.77 -8.91
CA TYR A 211 12.58 -12.06 -8.30
C TYR A 211 13.85 -12.85 -7.94
N ASP A 212 13.83 -13.38 -6.73
CA ASP A 212 14.86 -14.30 -6.24
C ASP A 212 14.13 -15.49 -5.59
N SER A 213 14.36 -16.70 -6.14
CA SER A 213 13.69 -17.91 -5.64
C SER A 213 14.02 -18.26 -4.19
N ILE A 214 15.11 -17.72 -3.64
CA ILE A 214 15.46 -17.86 -2.22
C ILE A 214 14.39 -17.18 -1.33
N PHE A 215 13.79 -16.10 -1.83
CA PHE A 215 12.77 -15.34 -1.13
C PHE A 215 11.48 -15.33 -1.96
N PRO A 216 10.56 -16.29 -1.74
CA PRO A 216 9.31 -16.37 -2.51
C PRO A 216 8.32 -15.29 -2.05
N VAL A 217 8.55 -14.06 -2.49
CA VAL A 217 7.73 -12.89 -2.17
C VAL A 217 6.32 -13.07 -2.75
N ASP A 218 5.28 -12.87 -1.92
CA ASP A 218 3.88 -12.94 -2.35
C ASP A 218 3.05 -11.68 -2.05
N GLY A 219 3.67 -10.62 -1.60
CA GLY A 219 3.03 -9.32 -1.34
C GLY A 219 4.04 -8.24 -0.97
N LEU A 220 3.62 -6.99 -0.68
CA LEU A 220 2.22 -6.54 -0.65
C LEU A 220 2.02 -5.31 -1.52
N LYS A 221 2.84 -4.23 -1.33
CA LYS A 221 2.57 -2.93 -1.96
C LYS A 221 3.79 -2.03 -2.00
N THR A 222 3.99 -1.39 -3.12
CA THR A 222 4.98 -0.31 -3.31
C THR A 222 4.32 1.06 -3.23
N GLY A 223 5.11 2.09 -3.04
CA GLY A 223 4.68 3.47 -3.13
C GLY A 223 5.84 4.40 -3.43
N THR A 224 5.60 5.45 -4.20
CA THR A 224 6.60 6.47 -4.53
C THR A 224 5.92 7.81 -4.66
N THR A 225 6.46 8.83 -3.99
CA THR A 225 6.20 10.25 -4.25
C THR A 225 7.53 11.00 -4.09
N ASP A 226 7.60 12.23 -4.58
CA ASP A 226 8.79 13.05 -4.39
C ASP A 226 9.13 13.21 -2.90
N GLY A 227 8.13 13.39 -2.06
CA GLY A 227 8.32 13.56 -0.62
C GLY A 227 8.62 12.26 0.12
N ALA A 228 8.06 11.14 -0.34
CA ALA A 228 8.23 9.84 0.32
C ALA A 228 9.54 9.14 -0.07
N GLY A 229 10.06 9.44 -1.26
CA GLY A 229 11.04 8.57 -1.88
C GLY A 229 10.37 7.26 -2.27
N SER A 230 11.12 6.18 -2.35
CA SER A 230 10.60 4.87 -2.73
C SER A 230 10.36 4.00 -1.51
N CYS A 231 9.14 3.50 -1.39
CA CYS A 231 8.68 2.72 -0.24
C CYS A 231 8.19 1.34 -0.68
N PHE A 232 8.30 0.37 0.23
CA PHE A 232 7.86 -0.99 -0.06
C PHE A 232 7.49 -1.74 1.23
N THR A 233 6.27 -2.27 1.26
CA THR A 233 5.83 -3.25 2.25
C THR A 233 5.84 -4.63 1.59
N CYS A 234 6.64 -5.54 2.11
CA CYS A 234 6.89 -6.85 1.53
C CYS A 234 6.51 -7.96 2.51
N THR A 235 6.13 -9.10 1.99
CA THR A 235 5.95 -10.30 2.81
C THR A 235 6.43 -11.54 2.08
N VAL A 236 7.03 -12.43 2.86
CA VAL A 236 7.59 -13.71 2.41
C VAL A 236 7.24 -14.77 3.44
N ASN A 237 6.78 -15.91 2.95
CA ASN A 237 6.69 -17.12 3.78
C ASN A 237 7.76 -18.11 3.32
N LYS A 238 8.74 -18.34 4.18
CA LYS A 238 9.83 -19.27 3.89
C LYS A 238 9.97 -20.26 5.03
N ASN A 239 9.88 -21.54 4.71
CA ASN A 239 10.01 -22.64 5.68
C ASN A 239 9.03 -22.49 6.86
N GLY A 240 7.80 -22.06 6.57
CA GLY A 240 6.76 -21.89 7.57
C GLY A 240 6.85 -20.60 8.40
N LYS A 241 7.88 -19.78 8.18
CA LYS A 241 8.05 -18.47 8.83
C LYS A 241 7.64 -17.38 7.88
N ARG A 242 6.59 -16.64 8.23
CA ARG A 242 6.18 -15.44 7.47
C ARG A 242 6.78 -14.20 8.12
N VAL A 243 7.45 -13.41 7.30
CA VAL A 243 8.05 -12.14 7.69
C VAL A 243 7.37 -11.02 6.90
N ILE A 244 7.16 -9.89 7.57
CA ILE A 244 6.71 -8.65 6.94
C ILE A 244 7.84 -7.64 7.09
N THR A 245 8.22 -6.98 5.98
CA THR A 245 9.21 -5.90 5.99
C THR A 245 8.60 -4.62 5.46
N VAL A 246 8.99 -3.49 6.03
CA VAL A 246 8.60 -2.16 5.57
C VAL A 246 9.86 -1.35 5.34
N ILE A 247 9.99 -0.79 4.14
CA ILE A 247 11.05 0.15 3.77
C ILE A 247 10.40 1.50 3.48
N LEU A 248 10.88 2.54 4.14
CA LEU A 248 10.48 3.92 3.90
C LEU A 248 11.67 4.74 3.42
N GLY A 249 11.49 5.46 2.32
CA GLY A 249 12.50 6.43 1.85
C GLY A 249 13.75 5.80 1.30
N ALA A 250 13.64 4.78 0.45
CA ALA A 250 14.76 4.32 -0.37
C ALA A 250 15.06 5.36 -1.46
N GLU A 251 16.27 5.34 -1.98
CA GLU A 251 16.82 6.37 -2.86
C GLU A 251 16.10 6.44 -4.22
N ASN A 252 15.68 5.28 -4.73
CA ASN A 252 14.94 5.16 -5.97
C ASN A 252 14.11 3.86 -5.99
N ASP A 253 13.32 3.67 -7.04
CA ASP A 253 12.38 2.54 -7.11
C ASP A 253 13.06 1.16 -7.10
N ASN A 254 14.25 1.04 -7.69
CA ASN A 254 14.98 -0.23 -7.67
C ASN A 254 15.60 -0.51 -6.31
N GLU A 255 16.10 0.52 -5.64
CA GLU A 255 16.77 0.38 -4.34
C GLU A 255 15.83 -0.13 -3.25
N ARG A 256 14.53 0.15 -3.32
CA ARG A 256 13.58 -0.42 -2.34
C ARG A 256 13.58 -1.96 -2.37
N PHE A 257 13.83 -2.57 -3.53
CA PHE A 257 13.92 -4.03 -3.66
C PHE A 257 15.29 -4.56 -3.23
N VAL A 258 16.36 -3.84 -3.58
CA VAL A 258 17.73 -4.19 -3.15
C VAL A 258 17.82 -4.17 -1.63
N GLU A 259 17.33 -3.11 -1.00
CA GLU A 259 17.37 -2.96 0.46
C GLU A 259 16.45 -3.98 1.16
N THR A 260 15.30 -4.28 0.57
CA THR A 260 14.40 -5.32 1.09
C THR A 260 15.10 -6.69 1.07
N LYS A 261 15.82 -7.01 0.01
CA LYS A 261 16.55 -8.29 -0.08
C LYS A 261 17.62 -8.41 1.01
N LYS A 262 18.36 -7.33 1.28
CA LYS A 262 19.32 -7.31 2.39
C LYS A 262 18.61 -7.60 3.73
N LEU A 263 17.49 -6.96 3.95
CA LEU A 263 16.70 -7.14 5.18
C LEU A 263 16.15 -8.57 5.29
N LEU A 264 15.64 -9.14 4.20
CA LEU A 264 15.16 -10.53 4.17
C LEU A 264 16.30 -11.51 4.46
N SER A 265 17.49 -11.27 3.92
CA SER A 265 18.65 -12.10 4.20
C SER A 265 18.98 -12.10 5.70
N TYR A 266 18.88 -10.96 6.35
CA TYR A 266 19.03 -10.85 7.80
C TYR A 266 17.93 -11.64 8.55
N CYS A 267 16.68 -11.53 8.10
CA CYS A 267 15.54 -12.18 8.77
C CYS A 267 15.60 -13.72 8.73
N PHE A 268 16.22 -14.29 7.71
CA PHE A 268 16.23 -15.74 7.47
C PHE A 268 17.60 -16.36 7.66
N ASN A 269 18.52 -15.62 8.22
CA ASN A 269 19.83 -16.17 8.59
C ASN A 269 19.76 -16.92 9.91
#